data_a35fd2736cbc241fc4b784f3ce76d860
#
_entry.id   a35fd2736cbc241fc4b784f3ce76d860
#
_cell.length_a   1.000
_cell.length_b   1.000
_cell.length_c   1.000
_cell.angle_alpha   90.00
_cell.angle_beta   90.00
_cell.angle_gamma   90.00
#
_symmetry.space_group_name_H-M   'P 1'
#
loop_
_entity.id
_entity.type
_entity.pdbx_description
1 polymer ?
#
loop_
_entity_poly.entity_id
_entity_poly.type
_entity_poly.pdbx_seq_one_letter_code
_entity_poly.pdbx_strand_id
1 'polypeptide(L)'
;MRQQEVAQGIPKLDLAGPPYLSISSLLNAEKIVPSHSVSKLFADIQQTFLNMISLPEQVAILYLMFLLLRWQTYPSPENYDRLPDWLAPRPCQLITPHPAWMDYLPWPWIRERLVKSSHDSRFEDWFVPFTQTLSINWPYEAADCLLSVNNRDDLLINSVFERHMCNIDNWSLGLNIR
;
A
#
# COMPACT_ATOMS: atom_id res chain seq x y z
N MET A 1 -12.88 3.56 13.27
CA MET A 1 -12.57 2.16 13.66
C MET A 1 -11.30 2.08 14.51
N ARG A 2 -10.12 2.54 14.07
CA ARG A 2 -8.85 2.48 14.84
C ARG A 2 -8.88 3.17 16.20
N GLN A 3 -9.55 4.31 16.35
CA GLN A 3 -9.69 5.01 17.63
C GLN A 3 -10.53 4.23 18.65
N GLN A 4 -11.47 3.41 18.20
CA GLN A 4 -12.29 2.56 19.07
C GLN A 4 -11.52 1.34 19.58
N GLU A 5 -10.65 0.75 18.75
CA GLU A 5 -9.84 -0.42 19.14
C GLU A 5 -8.73 -0.04 20.13
N VAL A 6 -8.13 1.15 19.98
CA VAL A 6 -7.19 1.71 20.97
C VAL A 6 -7.90 2.00 22.30
N ALA A 7 -9.16 2.45 22.26
CA ALA A 7 -9.96 2.67 23.45
C ALA A 7 -10.35 1.37 24.20
N GLN A 8 -10.29 0.22 23.53
CA GLN A 8 -10.52 -1.11 24.11
C GLN A 8 -9.27 -1.72 24.77
N GLY A 9 -8.16 -0.98 24.83
CA GLY A 9 -6.93 -1.41 25.52
C GLY A 9 -6.10 -2.46 24.77
N ILE A 10 -6.34 -2.68 23.48
CA ILE A 10 -5.51 -3.56 22.66
C ILE A 10 -4.14 -2.90 22.48
N PRO A 11 -3.02 -3.61 22.77
CA PRO A 11 -1.69 -3.06 22.58
C PRO A 11 -1.48 -2.58 21.14
N LYS A 12 -0.89 -1.39 20.98
CA LYS A 12 -0.64 -0.82 19.64
C LYS A 12 0.21 -1.73 18.75
N LEU A 13 1.09 -2.52 19.35
CA LEU A 13 1.93 -3.49 18.65
C LEU A 13 1.08 -4.60 18.01
N ASP A 14 0.05 -5.06 18.69
CA ASP A 14 -0.87 -6.09 18.18
C ASP A 14 -1.74 -5.54 17.03
N LEU A 15 -2.07 -4.25 17.08
CA LEU A 15 -2.77 -3.56 15.99
C LEU A 15 -1.90 -3.36 14.74
N ALA A 16 -0.58 -3.25 14.90
CA ALA A 16 0.35 -3.13 13.78
C ALA A 16 0.55 -4.44 13.00
N GLY A 17 0.13 -5.57 13.58
CA GLY A 17 0.30 -6.89 12.98
C GLY A 17 1.78 -7.34 12.92
N PRO A 18 2.08 -8.45 12.24
CA PRO A 18 3.43 -8.99 12.17
C PRO A 18 4.38 -8.00 11.47
N PRO A 19 5.69 -8.02 11.83
CA PRO A 19 6.70 -7.13 11.24
C PRO A 19 6.96 -7.40 9.76
N TYR A 20 6.60 -8.56 9.28
CA TYR A 20 6.76 -9.00 7.89
C TYR A 20 5.42 -9.32 7.27
N LEU A 21 5.28 -8.95 6.03
CA LEU A 21 4.11 -9.22 5.22
C LEU A 21 4.21 -10.64 4.66
N SER A 22 3.22 -11.49 4.93
CA SER A 22 3.06 -12.74 4.18
C SER A 22 2.44 -12.41 2.82
N ILE A 23 3.24 -12.50 1.77
CA ILE A 23 2.78 -12.24 0.40
C ILE A 23 1.72 -13.26 -0.01
N SER A 24 1.87 -14.51 0.42
CA SER A 24 0.87 -15.56 0.17
C SER A 24 -0.50 -15.19 0.79
N SER A 25 -0.49 -14.61 1.98
CA SER A 25 -1.73 -14.12 2.62
C SER A 25 -2.29 -12.89 1.93
N LEU A 26 -1.44 -12.02 1.37
CA LEU A 26 -1.88 -10.85 0.61
C LEU A 26 -2.52 -11.21 -0.72
N LEU A 27 -1.95 -12.18 -1.43
CA LEU A 27 -2.44 -12.61 -2.75
C LEU A 27 -3.62 -13.58 -2.66
N ASN A 28 -3.90 -14.14 -1.48
CA ASN A 28 -4.96 -15.11 -1.28
C ASN A 28 -5.90 -14.68 -0.14
N ALA A 29 -6.97 -13.98 -0.50
CA ALA A 29 -7.95 -13.45 0.44
C ALA A 29 -8.58 -14.54 1.35
N GLU A 30 -8.61 -15.81 0.91
CA GLU A 30 -9.14 -16.93 1.69
C GLU A 30 -8.20 -17.35 2.83
N LYS A 31 -6.90 -17.05 2.74
CA LYS A 31 -5.89 -17.35 3.78
C LYS A 31 -5.72 -16.21 4.79
N ILE A 32 -6.40 -15.09 4.62
CA ILE A 32 -6.34 -13.99 5.58
C ILE A 32 -7.08 -14.40 6.84
N VAL A 33 -6.32 -14.71 7.90
CA VAL A 33 -6.90 -14.96 9.22
C VAL A 33 -7.57 -13.66 9.70
N PRO A 34 -8.89 -13.69 10.02
CA PRO A 34 -9.67 -12.47 10.32
C PRO A 34 -9.30 -11.77 11.64
N SER A 35 -8.16 -12.11 12.25
CA SER A 35 -7.78 -11.66 13.60
C SER A 35 -7.33 -10.19 13.67
N HIS A 36 -7.07 -9.51 12.55
CA HIS A 36 -6.64 -8.12 12.56
C HIS A 36 -7.46 -7.26 11.60
N SER A 37 -7.91 -6.10 12.06
CA SER A 37 -8.65 -5.11 11.25
C SER A 37 -7.89 -4.65 10.01
N VAL A 38 -6.55 -4.64 10.07
CA VAL A 38 -5.66 -4.35 8.94
C VAL A 38 -5.77 -5.43 7.86
N SER A 39 -5.82 -6.71 8.23
CA SER A 39 -5.95 -7.83 7.28
C SER A 39 -7.28 -7.79 6.52
N LYS A 40 -8.37 -7.41 7.20
CA LYS A 40 -9.68 -7.24 6.54
C LYS A 40 -9.66 -6.09 5.54
N LEU A 41 -9.07 -4.95 5.91
CA LEU A 41 -8.91 -3.81 5.02
C LEU A 41 -8.12 -4.19 3.76
N PHE A 42 -7.03 -4.96 3.91
CA PHE A 42 -6.25 -5.47 2.78
C PHE A 42 -7.05 -6.43 1.90
N ALA A 43 -7.88 -7.30 2.48
CA ALA A 43 -8.73 -8.20 1.71
C ALA A 43 -9.77 -7.43 0.88
N ASP A 44 -10.41 -6.43 1.47
CA ASP A 44 -11.41 -5.59 0.79
C ASP A 44 -10.74 -4.79 -0.36
N ILE A 45 -9.55 -4.25 -0.13
CA ILE A 45 -8.75 -3.56 -1.14
C ILE A 45 -8.35 -4.54 -2.24
N GLN A 46 -7.87 -5.72 -1.89
CA GLN A 46 -7.45 -6.75 -2.84
C GLN A 46 -8.58 -7.15 -3.79
N GLN A 47 -9.78 -7.39 -3.28
CA GLN A 47 -10.92 -7.72 -4.13
C GLN A 47 -11.24 -6.62 -5.16
N THR A 48 -11.00 -5.37 -4.80
CA THR A 48 -11.20 -4.23 -5.71
C THR A 48 -10.10 -4.15 -6.78
N PHE A 49 -8.87 -4.55 -6.46
CA PHE A 49 -7.69 -4.40 -7.32
C PHE A 49 -7.33 -5.63 -8.16
N LEU A 50 -7.67 -6.84 -7.71
CA LEU A 50 -7.24 -8.11 -8.34
C LEU A 50 -7.59 -8.25 -9.82
N ASN A 51 -8.62 -7.54 -10.28
CA ASN A 51 -9.08 -7.62 -11.66
C ASN A 51 -8.58 -6.47 -12.55
N MET A 52 -7.76 -5.55 -12.03
CA MET A 52 -7.50 -4.28 -12.70
C MET A 52 -6.03 -4.04 -13.08
N ILE A 53 -5.08 -4.69 -12.40
CA ILE A 53 -3.64 -4.44 -12.58
C ILE A 53 -2.85 -5.74 -12.63
N SER A 54 -1.65 -5.68 -13.23
CA SER A 54 -0.76 -6.85 -13.31
C SER A 54 -0.17 -7.22 -11.94
N LEU A 55 0.38 -8.43 -11.83
CA LEU A 55 0.93 -8.94 -10.57
C LEU A 55 2.00 -8.04 -9.94
N PRO A 56 2.98 -7.49 -10.67
CA PRO A 56 3.97 -6.59 -10.08
C PRO A 56 3.35 -5.35 -9.44
N GLU A 57 2.41 -4.70 -10.12
CA GLU A 57 1.69 -3.54 -9.57
C GLU A 57 0.88 -3.90 -8.33
N GLN A 58 0.20 -5.04 -8.34
CA GLN A 58 -0.56 -5.52 -7.17
C GLN A 58 0.36 -5.70 -5.97
N VAL A 59 1.47 -6.42 -6.14
CA VAL A 59 2.44 -6.68 -5.08
C VAL A 59 3.03 -5.37 -4.55
N ALA A 60 3.43 -4.47 -5.45
CA ALA A 60 4.03 -3.20 -5.07
C ALA A 60 3.05 -2.31 -4.28
N ILE A 61 1.83 -2.13 -4.77
CA ILE A 61 0.81 -1.32 -4.09
C ILE A 61 0.52 -1.89 -2.70
N LEU A 62 0.26 -3.19 -2.60
CA LEU A 62 -0.07 -3.83 -1.33
C LEU A 62 1.07 -3.73 -0.32
N TYR A 63 2.31 -3.91 -0.79
CA TYR A 63 3.50 -3.79 0.07
C TYR A 63 3.69 -2.36 0.58
N LEU A 64 3.62 -1.36 -0.29
CA LEU A 64 3.76 0.04 0.09
C LEU A 64 2.63 0.51 1.02
N MET A 65 1.40 0.06 0.76
CA MET A 65 0.27 0.31 1.66
C MET A 65 0.49 -0.32 3.03
N PHE A 66 1.04 -1.54 3.08
CA PHE A 66 1.39 -2.19 4.34
C PHE A 66 2.43 -1.38 5.12
N LEU A 67 3.51 -0.93 4.49
CA LEU A 67 4.53 -0.12 5.15
C LEU A 67 3.94 1.16 5.74
N LEU A 68 3.14 1.88 4.95
CA LEU A 68 2.52 3.13 5.37
C LEU A 68 1.52 2.92 6.50
N LEU A 69 0.62 1.92 6.38
CA LEU A 69 -0.34 1.58 7.42
C LEU A 69 0.33 1.17 8.72
N ARG A 70 1.40 0.38 8.62
CA ARG A 70 2.17 -0.04 9.79
C ARG A 70 2.77 1.17 10.51
N TRP A 71 3.38 2.10 9.79
CA TRP A 71 3.89 3.33 10.38
C TRP A 71 2.77 4.20 10.98
N GLN A 72 1.66 4.39 10.28
CA GLN A 72 0.51 5.16 10.79
C GLN A 72 -0.11 4.55 12.06
N THR A 73 -0.08 3.21 12.18
CA THR A 73 -0.62 2.51 13.34
C THR A 73 0.35 2.51 14.52
N TYR A 74 1.64 2.30 14.24
CA TYR A 74 2.72 2.28 15.22
C TYR A 74 3.89 3.13 14.72
N PRO A 75 3.85 4.46 14.93
CA PRO A 75 4.90 5.37 14.51
C PRO A 75 6.13 5.16 15.37
N SER A 76 7.13 4.50 14.79
CA SER A 76 8.47 4.32 15.36
C SER A 76 9.52 4.69 14.31
N PRO A 77 10.78 5.04 14.71
CA PRO A 77 11.86 5.26 13.77
C PRO A 77 12.04 4.10 12.80
N GLU A 78 12.01 2.85 13.28
CA GLU A 78 12.21 1.66 12.46
C GLU A 78 11.12 1.48 11.40
N ASN A 79 9.88 1.82 11.71
CA ASN A 79 8.78 1.77 10.74
C ASN A 79 8.85 2.94 9.75
N TYR A 80 9.34 4.10 10.19
CA TYR A 80 9.54 5.25 9.32
C TYR A 80 10.67 5.02 8.32
N ASP A 81 11.80 4.49 8.77
CA ASP A 81 12.99 4.23 7.95
C ASP A 81 12.75 3.18 6.84
N ARG A 82 11.68 2.39 6.97
CA ARG A 82 11.25 1.45 5.93
C ARG A 82 10.43 2.08 4.81
N LEU A 83 9.92 3.29 5.01
CA LEU A 83 9.17 3.99 3.96
C LEU A 83 10.16 4.51 2.91
N PRO A 84 9.90 4.31 1.62
CA PRO A 84 10.58 5.07 0.58
C PRO A 84 10.40 6.58 0.84
N ASP A 85 11.44 7.39 0.60
CA ASP A 85 11.42 8.84 0.86
C ASP A 85 10.21 9.54 0.22
N TRP A 86 9.85 9.12 -0.98
CA TRP A 86 8.70 9.67 -1.69
C TRP A 86 7.35 9.26 -1.08
N LEU A 87 7.28 8.15 -0.32
CA LEU A 87 6.05 7.72 0.36
C LEU A 87 5.90 8.39 1.73
N ALA A 88 6.98 8.92 2.31
CA ALA A 88 6.92 9.65 3.57
C ALA A 88 5.85 10.75 3.53
N PRO A 89 5.03 10.89 4.59
CA PRO A 89 3.97 11.88 4.64
C PRO A 89 4.47 13.31 4.49
N ARG A 90 3.77 14.08 3.70
CA ARG A 90 4.03 15.52 3.57
C ARG A 90 3.38 16.28 4.74
N PRO A 91 3.90 17.45 5.14
CA PRO A 91 3.36 18.21 6.26
C PRO A 91 1.84 18.47 6.17
N CYS A 92 1.31 18.76 4.99
CA CYS A 92 -0.12 18.95 4.79
C CYS A 92 -0.95 17.70 5.15
N GLN A 93 -0.44 16.50 4.89
CA GLN A 93 -1.12 15.24 5.23
C GLN A 93 -1.22 15.03 6.76
N LEU A 94 -0.31 15.59 7.53
CA LEU A 94 -0.30 15.47 9.00
C LEU A 94 -1.27 16.45 9.69
N ILE A 95 -1.54 17.59 9.06
CA ILE A 95 -2.28 18.69 9.69
C ILE A 95 -3.65 18.97 9.05
N THR A 96 -3.90 18.52 7.82
CA THR A 96 -5.15 18.76 7.11
C THR A 96 -5.99 17.49 7.09
N PRO A 97 -7.23 17.50 7.59
CA PRO A 97 -8.16 16.37 7.45
C PRO A 97 -8.41 16.05 5.97
N HIS A 98 -8.23 14.80 5.60
CA HIS A 98 -8.43 14.33 4.23
C HIS A 98 -8.78 12.83 4.22
N PRO A 99 -9.38 12.31 3.15
CA PRO A 99 -9.62 10.88 2.98
C PRO A 99 -8.31 10.09 2.94
N ALA A 100 -8.26 8.96 3.66
CA ALA A 100 -7.04 8.15 3.81
C ALA A 100 -6.48 7.60 2.49
N TRP A 101 -7.31 7.43 1.45
CA TRP A 101 -6.84 6.94 0.15
C TRP A 101 -5.82 7.87 -0.53
N MET A 102 -5.88 9.17 -0.21
CA MET A 102 -4.93 10.16 -0.77
C MET A 102 -3.49 9.89 -0.33
N ASP A 103 -3.29 9.24 0.82
CA ASP A 103 -1.97 8.92 1.34
C ASP A 103 -1.23 7.84 0.54
N TYR A 104 -1.98 7.02 -0.20
CA TYR A 104 -1.43 5.86 -0.93
C TYR A 104 -0.99 6.17 -2.36
N LEU A 105 -1.17 7.41 -2.81
CA LEU A 105 -0.71 7.82 -4.14
C LEU A 105 0.82 7.96 -4.14
N PRO A 106 1.54 7.43 -5.15
CA PRO A 106 2.99 7.46 -5.18
C PRO A 106 3.57 8.88 -5.17
N TRP A 107 3.08 9.77 -6.03
CA TRP A 107 3.70 11.08 -6.23
C TRP A 107 3.35 12.09 -5.11
N PRO A 108 4.37 12.63 -4.38
CA PRO A 108 4.16 13.58 -3.28
C PRO A 108 3.38 14.82 -3.69
N TRP A 109 3.66 15.37 -4.89
CA TRP A 109 2.99 16.58 -5.38
C TRP A 109 1.50 16.35 -5.66
N ILE A 110 1.09 15.14 -6.11
CA ILE A 110 -0.32 14.79 -6.28
C ILE A 110 -0.99 14.75 -4.91
N ARG A 111 -0.39 14.10 -3.93
CA ARG A 111 -0.92 14.05 -2.56
C ARG A 111 -1.13 15.44 -1.99
N GLU A 112 -0.10 16.31 -2.10
CA GLU A 112 -0.22 17.69 -1.62
C GLU A 112 -1.35 18.46 -2.30
N ARG A 113 -1.50 18.32 -3.61
CA ARG A 113 -2.56 18.97 -4.36
C ARG A 113 -3.94 18.49 -3.95
N LEU A 114 -4.12 17.16 -3.86
CA LEU A 114 -5.40 16.55 -3.49
C LEU A 114 -5.79 16.88 -2.05
N VAL A 115 -4.86 16.81 -1.10
CA VAL A 115 -5.13 17.16 0.30
C VAL A 115 -5.57 18.62 0.44
N LYS A 116 -4.97 19.54 -0.32
CA LYS A 116 -5.36 20.97 -0.35
C LYS A 116 -6.73 21.20 -0.98
N SER A 117 -7.19 20.33 -1.88
CA SER A 117 -8.47 20.39 -2.59
C SER A 117 -9.44 19.27 -2.20
N SER A 118 -9.30 18.71 -1.01
CA SER A 118 -9.99 17.48 -0.59
C SER A 118 -11.53 17.54 -0.63
N HIS A 119 -12.12 18.74 -0.58
CA HIS A 119 -13.57 18.93 -0.63
C HIS A 119 -14.19 18.58 -1.98
N ASP A 120 -13.41 18.68 -3.07
CA ASP A 120 -13.89 18.49 -4.45
C ASP A 120 -13.48 17.15 -5.05
N SER A 121 -12.68 16.34 -4.32
CA SER A 121 -12.08 15.12 -4.85
C SER A 121 -12.82 13.89 -4.36
N ARG A 122 -13.54 13.23 -5.26
CA ARG A 122 -14.18 11.94 -4.97
C ARG A 122 -13.22 10.79 -5.24
N PHE A 123 -13.31 9.74 -4.44
CA PHE A 123 -12.50 8.53 -4.59
C PHE A 123 -12.64 7.91 -5.99
N GLU A 124 -13.87 7.76 -6.46
CA GLU A 124 -14.17 7.10 -7.73
C GLU A 124 -13.61 7.85 -8.94
N ASP A 125 -13.61 9.19 -8.87
CA ASP A 125 -13.14 10.05 -9.97
C ASP A 125 -11.61 9.96 -10.17
N TRP A 126 -10.89 9.65 -9.11
CA TRP A 126 -9.42 9.60 -9.09
C TRP A 126 -8.87 8.20 -9.04
N PHE A 127 -9.40 7.39 -8.13
CA PHE A 127 -8.77 6.13 -7.77
C PHE A 127 -8.96 5.06 -8.83
N VAL A 128 -10.16 4.96 -9.42
CA VAL A 128 -10.44 3.96 -10.47
C VAL A 128 -9.60 4.23 -11.72
N PRO A 129 -9.61 5.43 -12.33
CA PRO A 129 -8.73 5.73 -13.46
C PRO A 129 -7.24 5.56 -13.14
N PHE A 130 -6.83 5.96 -11.93
CA PHE A 130 -5.46 5.82 -11.45
C PHE A 130 -5.01 4.36 -11.47
N THR A 131 -5.78 3.45 -10.87
CA THR A 131 -5.43 2.03 -10.79
C THR A 131 -5.43 1.33 -12.14
N GLN A 132 -6.22 1.80 -13.10
CA GLN A 132 -6.25 1.25 -14.45
C GLN A 132 -5.04 1.64 -15.31
N THR A 133 -4.35 2.71 -14.96
CA THR A 133 -3.26 3.30 -15.78
C THR A 133 -1.91 3.28 -15.09
N LEU A 134 -1.87 2.90 -13.81
CA LEU A 134 -0.64 2.81 -13.03
C LEU A 134 0.24 1.68 -13.57
N SER A 135 1.51 1.99 -13.78
CA SER A 135 2.53 1.00 -14.09
C SER A 135 3.79 1.23 -13.27
N ILE A 136 4.39 0.14 -12.82
CA ILE A 136 5.70 0.14 -12.16
C ILE A 136 6.85 -0.07 -13.15
N ASN A 137 6.54 -0.24 -14.44
CA ASN A 137 7.51 -0.45 -15.52
C ASN A 137 8.52 -1.58 -15.19
N TRP A 138 8.03 -2.69 -14.61
CA TRP A 138 8.86 -3.85 -14.29
C TRP A 138 9.40 -4.49 -15.56
N PRO A 139 10.76 -4.55 -15.75
CA PRO A 139 11.35 -4.95 -17.02
C PRO A 139 11.51 -6.46 -17.21
N TYR A 140 11.09 -7.27 -16.24
CA TYR A 140 11.22 -8.73 -16.25
C TYR A 140 9.85 -9.40 -16.31
N GLU A 141 9.82 -10.74 -16.28
CA GLU A 141 8.56 -11.48 -16.22
C GLU A 141 7.78 -11.13 -14.93
N ALA A 142 6.46 -11.09 -15.04
CA ALA A 142 5.62 -10.70 -13.91
C ALA A 142 5.85 -11.57 -12.67
N ALA A 143 6.09 -12.87 -12.86
CA ALA A 143 6.35 -13.80 -11.76
C ALA A 143 7.68 -13.53 -11.03
N ASP A 144 8.66 -12.89 -11.69
CA ASP A 144 9.97 -12.61 -11.12
C ASP A 144 9.94 -11.55 -10.01
N CYS A 145 8.81 -10.86 -9.83
CA CYS A 145 8.63 -9.97 -8.67
C CYS A 145 8.58 -10.73 -7.33
N LEU A 146 8.36 -12.04 -7.37
CA LEU A 146 8.26 -12.91 -6.21
C LEU A 146 9.29 -14.05 -6.26
N LEU A 147 9.68 -14.53 -5.08
CA LEU A 147 10.54 -15.70 -4.90
C LEU A 147 9.77 -16.78 -4.12
N SER A 148 9.76 -17.99 -4.65
CA SER A 148 9.25 -19.16 -3.94
C SER A 148 10.28 -19.64 -2.94
N VAL A 149 9.89 -19.83 -1.69
CA VAL A 149 10.75 -20.43 -0.66
C VAL A 149 10.56 -21.94 -0.67
N ASN A 150 11.65 -22.67 -0.81
CA ASN A 150 11.67 -24.14 -0.85
C ASN A 150 10.80 -24.77 0.25
N ASN A 151 9.84 -25.60 -0.17
CA ASN A 151 8.94 -26.40 0.65
C ASN A 151 7.96 -25.66 1.58
N ARG A 152 7.73 -24.37 1.40
CA ARG A 152 6.63 -23.64 2.06
C ARG A 152 5.82 -22.90 1.01
N ASP A 153 4.51 -22.85 1.22
CA ASP A 153 3.59 -22.04 0.40
C ASP A 153 3.82 -20.52 0.58
N ASP A 154 4.96 -20.13 1.14
CA ASP A 154 5.30 -18.75 1.38
C ASP A 154 6.06 -18.15 0.20
N LEU A 155 5.55 -17.00 -0.25
CA LEU A 155 6.17 -16.17 -1.27
C LEU A 155 6.89 -15.00 -0.58
N LEU A 156 8.09 -14.71 -1.04
CA LEU A 156 8.85 -13.52 -0.63
C LEU A 156 8.94 -12.54 -1.79
N ILE A 157 9.02 -11.25 -1.46
CA ILE A 157 9.32 -10.24 -2.46
C ILE A 157 10.77 -10.42 -2.93
N ASN A 158 10.97 -10.42 -4.25
CA ASN A 158 12.31 -10.39 -4.83
C ASN A 158 13.00 -9.07 -4.46
N SER A 159 14.20 -9.14 -3.91
CA SER A 159 14.94 -7.94 -3.47
C SER A 159 15.28 -6.96 -4.62
N VAL A 160 15.38 -7.45 -5.86
CA VAL A 160 15.54 -6.60 -7.05
C VAL A 160 14.24 -5.84 -7.30
N PHE A 161 13.11 -6.53 -7.17
CA PHE A 161 11.79 -5.91 -7.32
C PHE A 161 11.51 -4.92 -6.19
N GLU A 162 11.87 -5.23 -4.94
CA GLU A 162 11.72 -4.31 -3.82
C GLU A 162 12.48 -2.99 -4.06
N ARG A 163 13.73 -3.06 -4.51
CA ARG A 163 14.48 -1.86 -4.88
C ARG A 163 13.88 -1.11 -6.06
N HIS A 164 13.34 -1.84 -7.03
CA HIS A 164 12.69 -1.26 -8.21
C HIS A 164 11.44 -0.47 -7.83
N MET A 165 10.55 -1.04 -7.02
CA MET A 165 9.31 -0.36 -6.60
C MET A 165 9.57 0.80 -5.63
N CYS A 166 10.69 0.79 -4.89
CA CYS A 166 11.06 1.91 -4.02
C CYS A 166 11.64 3.11 -4.77
N ASN A 167 11.94 2.99 -6.06
CA ASN A 167 12.35 4.12 -6.90
C ASN A 167 11.13 4.71 -7.62
N ILE A 168 10.78 5.96 -7.32
CA ILE A 168 9.62 6.65 -7.90
C ILE A 168 9.72 6.83 -9.42
N ASP A 169 10.93 6.89 -9.98
CA ASP A 169 11.16 7.05 -11.42
C ASP A 169 10.70 5.84 -12.23
N ASN A 170 10.53 4.69 -11.59
CA ASN A 170 10.00 3.49 -12.21
C ASN A 170 8.47 3.49 -12.28
N TRP A 171 7.80 4.45 -11.64
CA TRP A 171 6.35 4.54 -11.64
C TRP A 171 5.86 5.50 -12.69
N SER A 172 4.85 5.10 -13.44
CA SER A 172 4.20 5.93 -14.45
C SER A 172 2.68 5.79 -14.42
N LEU A 173 2.02 6.79 -14.97
CA LEU A 173 0.59 6.76 -15.27
C LEU A 173 0.39 6.75 -16.77
N GLY A 174 -0.51 5.91 -17.25
CA GLY A 174 -0.92 5.94 -18.65
C GLY A 174 -1.51 7.32 -19.04
N LEU A 175 -1.35 7.71 -20.29
CA LEU A 175 -1.67 9.04 -20.82
C LEU A 175 -3.16 9.43 -20.84
N ASN A 176 -4.04 8.65 -20.21
CA ASN A 176 -5.49 8.86 -20.25
C ASN A 176 -6.08 9.59 -19.04
N ILE A 177 -5.26 10.11 -18.14
CA ILE A 177 -5.74 11.01 -17.08
C ILE A 177 -5.75 12.42 -17.65
N ARG A 178 -6.91 12.85 -18.12
CA ARG A 178 -7.19 14.24 -18.53
C ARG A 178 -7.62 15.07 -17.32
#